data_07e6a54e4fa9b2138465be4088bce90b
#
_entry.id   07e6a54e4fa9b2138465be4088bce90b
#
_cell.length_a   1.000
_cell.length_b   1.000
_cell.length_c   1.000
_cell.angle_alpha   90.00
_cell.angle_beta   90.00
_cell.angle_gamma   90.00
#
_symmetry.space_group_name_H-M   'P 1'
#
loop_
_entity.id
_entity.type
_entity.pdbx_description
1 polymer ?
#
loop_
_entity_poly.entity_id
_entity_poly.type
_entity_poly.pdbx_seq_one_letter_code
_entity_poly.pdbx_strand_id
1 'polypeptide(L)'
;MSEINIKISELDAAITNLQSLKSACDGINTIAPTTVGGGKTVNEIENIASVYKSLNTHVGDMISNTISFMQNIRASFITSD
;
A
#
# COMPACT_ATOMS: atom_id res chain seq x y z
N MET A 1 8.99 -5.15 -30.06
CA MET A 1 7.63 -5.50 -30.46
C MET A 1 6.67 -4.51 -29.82
N SER A 2 5.83 -3.87 -30.64
CA SER A 2 4.98 -2.80 -30.16
C SER A 2 3.95 -3.27 -29.13
N GLU A 3 3.44 -4.48 -29.28
CA GLU A 3 2.47 -5.04 -28.33
C GLU A 3 3.08 -5.23 -26.94
N ILE A 4 4.30 -5.75 -26.87
CA ILE A 4 5.01 -5.92 -25.61
C ILE A 4 5.34 -4.56 -25.00
N ASN A 5 5.73 -3.59 -25.83
CA ASN A 5 6.03 -2.23 -25.36
C ASN A 5 4.79 -1.57 -24.74
N ILE A 6 3.63 -1.77 -25.34
CA ILE A 6 2.39 -1.24 -24.81
C ILE A 6 2.09 -1.87 -23.44
N LYS A 7 2.27 -3.17 -23.31
CA LYS A 7 2.03 -3.86 -22.04
C LYS A 7 3.01 -3.42 -20.96
N ILE A 8 4.28 -3.20 -21.31
CA ILE A 8 5.27 -2.68 -20.37
C ILE A 8 4.88 -1.28 -19.92
N SER A 9 4.43 -0.44 -20.84
CA SER A 9 3.97 0.92 -20.52
C SER A 9 2.77 0.88 -19.57
N GLU A 10 1.83 -0.01 -19.80
CA GLU A 10 0.67 -0.19 -18.92
C GLU A 10 1.09 -0.67 -17.53
N LEU A 11 2.04 -1.60 -17.46
CA LEU A 11 2.58 -2.08 -16.20
C LEU A 11 3.30 -0.96 -15.44
N ASP A 12 4.09 -0.16 -16.15
CA ASP A 12 4.81 0.96 -15.53
C ASP A 12 3.82 1.97 -14.95
N ALA A 13 2.74 2.26 -15.66
CA ALA A 13 1.71 3.18 -15.17
C ALA A 13 1.02 2.60 -13.94
N ALA A 14 0.70 1.31 -13.96
CA ALA A 14 0.05 0.66 -12.82
C ALA A 14 0.98 0.62 -11.60
N ILE A 15 2.26 0.31 -11.81
CA ILE A 15 3.25 0.31 -10.73
C ILE A 15 3.37 1.70 -10.12
N THR A 16 3.43 2.74 -10.94
CA THR A 16 3.50 4.12 -10.46
C THR A 16 2.27 4.48 -9.63
N ASN A 17 1.08 4.08 -10.10
CA ASN A 17 -0.15 4.33 -9.36
C ASN A 17 -0.16 3.61 -8.02
N LEU A 18 0.31 2.36 -7.99
CA LEU A 18 0.41 1.59 -6.75
C LEU A 18 1.43 2.19 -5.79
N GLN A 19 2.55 2.69 -6.31
CA GLN A 19 3.55 3.37 -5.49
C GLN A 19 2.98 4.64 -4.85
N SER A 20 2.19 5.40 -5.60
CA SER A 20 1.49 6.57 -5.07
C SER A 20 0.49 6.17 -3.99
N LEU A 21 -0.24 5.09 -4.21
CA LEU A 21 -1.18 4.59 -3.21
C LEU A 21 -0.46 4.12 -1.95
N LYS A 22 0.67 3.43 -2.11
CA LYS A 22 1.49 3.00 -0.98
C LYS A 22 1.96 4.20 -0.16
N SER A 23 2.43 5.25 -0.83
CA SER A 23 2.87 6.48 -0.15
C SER A 23 1.72 7.13 0.61
N ALA A 24 0.52 7.14 0.01
CA ALA A 24 -0.67 7.65 0.68
C ALA A 24 -1.00 6.84 1.93
N CYS A 25 -0.92 5.50 1.84
CA CYS A 25 -1.13 4.63 2.99
C CYS A 25 -0.12 4.90 4.10
N ASP A 26 1.15 5.05 3.73
CA ASP A 26 2.22 5.30 4.70
C ASP A 26 2.05 6.67 5.36
N GLY A 27 1.43 7.60 4.67
CA GLY A 27 1.17 8.94 5.18
C GLY A 27 -0.05 9.06 6.07
N ILE A 28 -0.88 8.03 6.16
CA ILE A 28 -2.06 8.07 7.02
C ILE A 28 -1.63 8.04 8.47
N ASN A 29 -2.09 9.04 9.22
CA ASN A 29 -1.81 9.12 10.65
C ASN A 29 -2.83 8.26 11.40
N THR A 30 -2.37 7.13 11.90
CA THR A 30 -3.20 6.19 12.64
C THR A 30 -2.98 6.25 14.14
N ILE A 31 -2.29 7.29 14.60
CA ILE A 31 -2.08 7.50 16.03
C ILE A 31 -3.40 7.96 16.65
N ALA A 32 -3.78 7.29 17.75
CA ALA A 32 -4.99 7.66 18.46
C ALA A 32 -4.88 9.09 18.99
N PRO A 33 -5.93 9.89 18.86
CA PRO A 33 -5.93 11.23 19.44
C PRO A 33 -5.75 11.13 20.95
N THR A 34 -4.96 12.04 21.51
CA THR A 34 -4.77 12.10 22.94
C THR A 34 -6.08 12.57 23.58
N THR A 35 -6.65 11.74 24.43
CA THR A 35 -7.87 12.09 25.16
C THR A 35 -7.54 12.39 26.60
N VAL A 36 -8.21 13.40 27.15
CA VAL A 36 -8.07 13.75 28.55
C VAL A 36 -9.12 12.97 29.33
N GLY A 37 -8.66 12.34 30.40
CA GLY A 37 -9.50 11.48 31.20
C GLY A 37 -9.06 10.05 31.09
N GLY A 38 -9.68 9.18 31.77
CA GLY A 38 -9.33 7.77 31.79
C GLY A 38 -10.54 6.90 31.60
N GLY A 39 -10.31 5.63 31.73
CA GLY A 39 -11.36 4.66 31.79
C GLY A 39 -11.59 3.91 30.50
N LYS A 40 -12.70 3.22 30.46
CA LYS A 40 -13.00 2.24 29.44
C LYS A 40 -13.12 2.84 28.03
N THR A 41 -13.74 4.02 27.95
CA THR A 41 -13.94 4.68 26.65
C THR A 41 -12.62 5.04 25.99
N VAL A 42 -11.65 5.54 26.77
CA VAL A 42 -10.33 5.89 26.25
C VAL A 42 -9.62 4.63 25.74
N ASN A 43 -9.69 3.54 26.50
CA ASN A 43 -9.09 2.27 26.10
C ASN A 43 -9.72 1.73 24.81
N GLU A 44 -11.03 1.87 24.67
CA GLU A 44 -11.73 1.45 23.46
C GLU A 44 -11.29 2.25 22.24
N ILE A 45 -11.13 3.56 22.39
CA ILE A 45 -10.65 4.43 21.31
C ILE A 45 -9.22 4.03 20.91
N GLU A 46 -8.36 3.78 21.88
CA GLU A 46 -6.98 3.36 21.63
C GLU A 46 -6.95 2.01 20.91
N ASN A 47 -7.81 1.09 21.31
CA ASN A 47 -7.90 -0.22 20.66
C ASN A 47 -8.35 -0.09 19.21
N ILE A 48 -9.34 0.76 18.94
CA ILE A 48 -9.82 1.01 17.58
C ILE A 48 -8.69 1.60 16.73
N ALA A 49 -7.96 2.57 17.25
CA ALA A 49 -6.84 3.18 16.54
C ALA A 49 -5.76 2.14 16.23
N SER A 50 -5.48 1.24 17.17
CA SER A 50 -4.52 0.16 16.97
C SER A 50 -4.95 -0.79 15.86
N VAL A 51 -6.24 -1.12 15.79
CA VAL A 51 -6.79 -1.96 14.72
C VAL A 51 -6.65 -1.28 13.37
N TYR A 52 -6.97 0.00 13.27
CA TYR A 52 -6.81 0.76 12.03
C TYR A 52 -5.34 0.81 11.58
N LYS A 53 -4.44 1.01 12.53
CA LYS A 53 -3.00 1.02 12.24
C LYS A 53 -2.55 -0.32 11.66
N SER A 54 -2.97 -1.42 12.29
CA SER A 54 -2.67 -2.77 11.83
C SER A 54 -3.23 -3.02 10.44
N LEU A 55 -4.47 -2.63 10.20
CA LEU A 55 -5.13 -2.78 8.91
C LEU A 55 -4.39 -1.99 7.84
N ASN A 56 -4.04 -0.75 8.13
CA ASN A 56 -3.30 0.09 7.20
C ASN A 56 -1.94 -0.52 6.84
N THR A 57 -1.24 -1.10 7.81
CA THR A 57 0.02 -1.80 7.58
C THR A 57 -0.18 -2.99 6.65
N HIS A 58 -1.21 -3.79 6.89
CA HIS A 58 -1.51 -4.95 6.04
C HIS A 58 -1.86 -4.54 4.62
N VAL A 59 -2.65 -3.49 4.45
CA VAL A 59 -2.97 -2.96 3.11
C VAL A 59 -1.69 -2.49 2.42
N GLY A 60 -0.83 -1.77 3.11
CA GLY A 60 0.44 -1.31 2.58
C GLY A 60 1.33 -2.48 2.14
N ASP A 61 1.40 -3.55 2.93
CA ASP A 61 2.16 -4.73 2.60
C ASP A 61 1.61 -5.43 1.37
N MET A 62 0.28 -5.52 1.24
CA MET A 62 -0.36 -6.09 0.07
C MET A 62 -0.02 -5.29 -1.19
N ILE A 63 -0.04 -3.96 -1.09
CA ILE A 63 0.32 -3.09 -2.21
C ILE A 63 1.78 -3.31 -2.59
N SER A 64 2.69 -3.38 -1.60
CA SER A 64 4.11 -3.62 -1.86
C SER A 64 4.33 -4.96 -2.55
N ASN A 65 3.64 -6.01 -2.11
CA ASN A 65 3.74 -7.32 -2.73
C ASN A 65 3.22 -7.30 -4.17
N THR A 66 2.14 -6.58 -4.42
CA THR A 66 1.59 -6.43 -5.76
C THR A 66 2.58 -5.70 -6.67
N ILE A 67 3.20 -4.63 -6.17
CA ILE A 67 4.22 -3.90 -6.93
C ILE A 67 5.37 -4.83 -7.31
N SER A 68 5.88 -5.61 -6.36
CA SER A 68 6.97 -6.56 -6.62
C SER A 68 6.58 -7.58 -7.66
N PHE A 69 5.36 -8.11 -7.59
CA PHE A 69 4.84 -9.06 -8.56
C PHE A 69 4.79 -8.44 -9.96
N MET A 70 4.29 -7.22 -10.07
CA MET A 70 4.20 -6.53 -11.35
C MET A 70 5.58 -6.20 -11.92
N GLN A 71 6.53 -5.85 -11.06
CA GLN A 71 7.91 -5.61 -11.48
C GLN A 71 8.55 -6.89 -12.03
N ASN A 72 8.25 -8.03 -11.42
CA ASN A 72 8.73 -9.32 -11.91
C ASN A 72 8.11 -9.66 -13.27
N ILE A 73 6.84 -9.39 -13.46
CA ILE A 73 6.18 -9.58 -14.74
C ILE A 73 6.84 -8.70 -15.81
N ARG A 74 7.10 -7.45 -15.48
CA ARG A 74 7.76 -6.51 -16.37
C ARG A 74 9.14 -7.03 -16.79
N ALA A 75 9.90 -7.51 -15.82
CA ALA A 75 11.23 -8.08 -16.10
C ALA A 75 11.13 -9.29 -17.03
N SER A 76 10.12 -10.13 -16.84
CA SER A 76 9.89 -11.28 -17.71
C SER A 76 9.60 -10.86 -19.14
N PHE A 77 8.80 -9.83 -19.35
CA PHE A 77 8.53 -9.32 -20.70
C PHE A 77 9.81 -8.82 -21.37
N ILE A 78 10.65 -8.12 -20.62
CA ILE A 78 11.92 -7.60 -21.15
C ILE A 78 12.86 -8.77 -21.51
N THR A 79 12.95 -9.76 -20.64
CA THR A 79 13.83 -10.91 -20.85
C THR A 79 13.36 -11.79 -22.03
N SER A 80 12.05 -11.93 -22.19
CA SER A 80 11.46 -12.77 -23.25
C SER A 80 11.56 -12.13 -24.63
N ASP A 81 11.71 -10.85 -24.67
CA ASP A 81 11.82 -10.12 -25.94
C ASP A 81 13.26 -10.19 -26.48
#